data_20555e536f58e0977b42727ad25f15c8
#
_entry.id   20555e536f58e0977b42727ad25f15c8
#
_cell.length_a   1.000
_cell.length_b   1.000
_cell.length_c   1.000
_cell.angle_alpha   90.00
_cell.angle_beta   90.00
_cell.angle_gamma   90.00
#
_symmetry.space_group_name_H-M   'P 1'
#
loop_
_entity.id
_entity.type
_entity.pdbx_description
1 polymer ?
#
loop_
_entity_poly.entity_id
_entity_poly.type
_entity_poly.pdbx_seq_one_letter_code
_entity_poly.pdbx_strand_id
1 'polypeptide(L)'
;SQVLLIAYQAGKHLQQFYQKQVHVELKEDNTPVTEADLFVSQFLTEKLTALFPNVPVLSEENCHISFEERKNWKEYWLIDPLDGTQQFINRTDQFSVLITLVRKNKPVLSIIHAPILSITYYAMRDFGAFKKQLDQVKKLTKNTTNFDRPLRIAVGATTSQEKVRSILPKDFTCEFVVVGSSSLKSGLVAE
;
A
#
# COMPACT_ATOMS: atom_id res chain seq x y z
N SER A 1 4.06 17.65 -0.23
CA SER A 1 2.59 17.80 -0.37
C SER A 1 1.94 17.51 0.98
N GLN A 2 0.81 18.15 1.29
CA GLN A 2 0.07 17.96 2.55
C GLN A 2 -0.38 16.50 2.71
N VAL A 3 -0.79 15.84 1.62
CA VAL A 3 -1.20 14.43 1.65
C VAL A 3 -0.03 13.50 2.03
N LEU A 4 1.18 13.82 1.60
CA LEU A 4 2.38 13.06 1.99
C LEU A 4 2.65 13.20 3.51
N LEU A 5 2.41 14.39 4.06
CA LEU A 5 2.54 14.61 5.51
C LEU A 5 1.50 13.80 6.29
N ILE A 6 0.26 13.73 5.79
CA ILE A 6 -0.80 12.89 6.38
C ILE A 6 -0.37 11.42 6.38
N ALA A 7 0.19 10.90 5.28
CA ALA A 7 0.70 9.53 5.22
C ALA A 7 1.81 9.28 6.26
N TYR A 8 2.72 10.23 6.46
CA TYR A 8 3.76 10.11 7.50
C TYR A 8 3.19 10.14 8.91
N GLN A 9 2.17 10.97 9.17
CA GLN A 9 1.50 10.99 10.47
C GLN A 9 0.76 9.67 10.74
N ALA A 10 0.06 9.12 9.75
CA ALA A 10 -0.57 7.81 9.81
C ALA A 10 0.46 6.71 10.10
N GLY A 11 1.60 6.73 9.40
CA GLY A 11 2.71 5.81 9.66
C GLY A 11 3.27 5.90 11.08
N LYS A 12 3.35 7.10 11.67
CA LYS A 12 3.74 7.27 13.09
C LYS A 12 2.74 6.63 14.05
N HIS A 13 1.44 6.72 13.76
CA HIS A 13 0.44 6.02 14.56
C HIS A 13 0.60 4.50 14.47
N LEU A 14 0.82 3.96 13.26
CA LEU A 14 1.12 2.53 13.10
C LEU A 14 2.36 2.12 13.89
N GLN A 15 3.44 2.92 13.88
CA GLN A 15 4.64 2.64 14.69
C GLN A 15 4.34 2.59 16.19
N GLN A 16 3.47 3.49 16.70
CA GLN A 16 3.06 3.50 18.11
C GLN A 16 2.28 2.24 18.49
N PHE A 17 1.35 1.80 17.65
CA PHE A 17 0.64 0.54 17.84
C PHE A 17 1.56 -0.68 17.68
N TYR A 18 2.48 -0.62 16.73
CA TYR A 18 3.44 -1.68 16.49
C TYR A 18 4.39 -1.94 17.68
N GLN A 19 4.62 -0.97 18.54
CA GLN A 19 5.39 -1.14 19.77
C GLN A 19 4.61 -1.77 20.91
N LYS A 20 3.30 -1.92 20.79
CA LYS A 20 2.40 -2.44 21.83
C LYS A 20 1.83 -3.79 21.39
N GLN A 21 1.27 -4.51 22.36
CA GLN A 21 0.39 -5.63 22.03
C GLN A 21 -0.96 -5.05 21.57
N VAL A 22 -1.36 -5.37 20.35
CA VAL A 22 -2.62 -4.89 19.76
C VAL A 22 -3.71 -5.95 19.89
N HIS A 23 -4.94 -5.49 20.03
CA HIS A 23 -6.10 -6.36 19.95
C HIS A 23 -6.34 -6.73 18.48
N VAL A 24 -6.60 -8.00 18.21
CA VAL A 24 -6.83 -8.56 16.86
C VAL A 24 -8.24 -9.13 16.83
N GLU A 25 -9.02 -8.73 15.84
CA GLU A 25 -10.33 -9.29 15.53
C GLU A 25 -10.32 -9.92 14.13
N LEU A 26 -11.28 -10.79 13.84
CA LEU A 26 -11.46 -11.33 12.49
C LEU A 26 -12.68 -10.65 11.84
N LYS A 27 -12.53 -10.21 10.61
CA LYS A 27 -13.62 -9.73 9.77
C LYS A 27 -14.51 -10.92 9.34
N GLU A 28 -15.66 -10.66 8.73
CA GLU A 28 -16.59 -11.69 8.24
C GLU A 28 -15.95 -12.67 7.24
N ASP A 29 -14.96 -12.22 6.48
CA ASP A 29 -14.19 -13.01 5.52
C ASP A 29 -12.98 -13.76 6.15
N ASN A 30 -12.87 -13.76 7.49
CA ASN A 30 -11.76 -14.30 8.28
C ASN A 30 -10.41 -13.60 8.07
N THR A 31 -10.37 -12.42 7.47
CA THR A 31 -9.15 -11.61 7.48
C THR A 31 -8.97 -10.87 8.80
N PRO A 32 -7.74 -10.72 9.30
CA PRO A 32 -7.52 -10.01 10.56
C PRO A 32 -7.69 -8.49 10.39
N VAL A 33 -8.25 -7.86 11.40
CA VAL A 33 -8.26 -6.42 11.60
C VAL A 33 -7.76 -6.11 13.00
N THR A 34 -7.01 -5.05 13.16
CA THR A 34 -6.53 -4.60 14.46
C THR A 34 -7.09 -3.23 14.82
N GLU A 35 -7.00 -2.88 16.10
CA GLU A 35 -7.33 -1.51 16.53
C GLU A 35 -6.50 -0.44 15.82
N ALA A 36 -5.30 -0.80 15.30
CA ALA A 36 -4.47 0.09 14.51
C ALA A 36 -5.09 0.41 13.14
N ASP A 37 -5.66 -0.61 12.47
CA ASP A 37 -6.37 -0.44 11.19
C ASP A 37 -7.53 0.56 11.36
N LEU A 38 -8.36 0.35 12.37
CA LEU A 38 -9.55 1.16 12.63
C LEU A 38 -9.16 2.60 13.01
N PHE A 39 -8.19 2.76 13.89
CA PHE A 39 -7.70 4.08 14.31
C PHE A 39 -7.13 4.87 13.13
N VAL A 40 -6.27 4.25 12.33
CA VAL A 40 -5.63 4.91 11.18
C VAL A 40 -6.64 5.18 10.07
N SER A 41 -7.64 4.31 9.88
CA SER A 41 -8.76 4.57 8.98
C SER A 41 -9.51 5.85 9.35
N GLN A 42 -9.88 5.99 10.62
CA GLN A 42 -10.54 7.20 11.11
C GLN A 42 -9.65 8.43 10.97
N PHE A 43 -8.39 8.36 11.39
CA PHE A 43 -7.43 9.45 11.28
C PHE A 43 -7.28 9.95 9.83
N LEU A 44 -7.08 9.03 8.87
CA LEU A 44 -6.94 9.36 7.45
C LEU A 44 -8.21 10.00 6.89
N THR A 45 -9.38 9.44 7.24
CA THR A 45 -10.68 9.98 6.81
C THR A 45 -10.87 11.41 7.31
N GLU A 46 -10.64 11.68 8.58
CA GLU A 46 -10.75 13.02 9.17
C GLU A 46 -9.79 14.01 8.50
N LYS A 47 -8.51 13.64 8.32
CA LYS A 47 -7.50 14.52 7.74
C LYS A 47 -7.75 14.81 6.26
N LEU A 48 -8.13 13.80 5.47
CA LEU A 48 -8.41 13.97 4.06
C LEU A 48 -9.70 14.77 3.84
N THR A 49 -10.75 14.52 4.63
CA THR A 49 -12.00 15.29 4.57
C THR A 49 -11.77 16.75 4.98
N ALA A 50 -10.96 17.02 6.01
CA ALA A 50 -10.63 18.39 6.40
C ALA A 50 -9.84 19.13 5.30
N LEU A 51 -8.98 18.43 4.57
CA LEU A 51 -8.18 19.01 3.49
C LEU A 51 -8.99 19.18 2.20
N PHE A 52 -9.93 18.27 1.92
CA PHE A 52 -10.76 18.23 0.71
C PHE A 52 -12.21 17.88 1.05
N PRO A 53 -13.01 18.82 1.59
CA PRO A 53 -14.35 18.54 2.15
C PRO A 53 -15.35 17.94 1.16
N ASN A 54 -15.16 18.17 -0.14
CA ASN A 54 -16.07 17.71 -1.20
C ASN A 54 -15.62 16.40 -1.86
N VAL A 55 -14.53 15.78 -1.38
CA VAL A 55 -13.99 14.53 -1.94
C VAL A 55 -14.25 13.40 -0.95
N PRO A 56 -15.15 12.47 -1.25
CA PRO A 56 -15.46 11.36 -0.34
C PRO A 56 -14.24 10.45 -0.13
N VAL A 57 -14.22 9.76 1.01
CA VAL A 57 -13.17 8.81 1.38
C VAL A 57 -13.77 7.40 1.39
N LEU A 58 -13.17 6.49 0.65
CA LEU A 58 -13.46 5.06 0.66
C LEU A 58 -12.28 4.36 1.35
N SER A 59 -12.52 3.82 2.53
CA SER A 59 -11.55 3.02 3.29
C SER A 59 -11.86 1.54 3.16
N GLU A 60 -10.83 0.70 3.18
CA GLU A 60 -10.99 -0.75 3.33
C GLU A 60 -11.80 -1.09 4.58
N GLU A 61 -11.61 -0.35 5.68
CA GLU A 61 -12.26 -0.58 6.97
C GLU A 61 -13.68 0.03 7.06
N ASN A 62 -14.13 0.74 6.03
CA ASN A 62 -15.47 1.34 6.00
C ASN A 62 -16.15 1.07 4.65
N CYS A 63 -16.42 -0.21 4.38
CA CYS A 63 -17.04 -0.68 3.13
C CYS A 63 -18.57 -0.53 3.09
N HIS A 64 -19.20 0.10 4.08
CA HIS A 64 -20.65 0.21 4.18
C HIS A 64 -21.29 1.17 3.16
N ILE A 65 -20.48 1.95 2.45
CA ILE A 65 -20.96 2.85 1.40
C ILE A 65 -21.45 2.01 0.22
N SER A 66 -22.74 2.15 -0.13
CA SER A 66 -23.37 1.35 -1.16
C SER A 66 -22.76 1.58 -2.56
N PHE A 67 -22.85 0.59 -3.43
CA PHE A 67 -22.41 0.77 -4.82
C PHE A 67 -23.20 1.85 -5.54
N GLU A 68 -24.52 1.97 -5.26
CA GLU A 68 -25.39 2.99 -5.83
C GLU A 68 -24.92 4.42 -5.52
N GLU A 69 -24.37 4.64 -4.34
CA GLU A 69 -23.77 5.90 -3.96
C GLU A 69 -22.41 6.09 -4.67
N ARG A 70 -21.51 5.11 -4.56
CA ARG A 70 -20.13 5.19 -5.07
C ARG A 70 -20.05 5.33 -6.60
N LYS A 71 -20.97 4.71 -7.35
CA LYS A 71 -20.95 4.75 -8.82
C LYS A 71 -21.06 6.16 -9.40
N ASN A 72 -21.57 7.12 -8.62
CA ASN A 72 -21.76 8.51 -9.03
C ASN A 72 -20.54 9.39 -8.68
N TRP A 73 -19.57 8.87 -7.95
CA TRP A 73 -18.40 9.65 -7.55
C TRP A 73 -17.47 9.88 -8.75
N LYS A 74 -17.22 11.14 -9.04
CA LYS A 74 -16.28 11.55 -10.09
C LYS A 74 -14.84 11.57 -9.58
N GLU A 75 -14.70 11.77 -8.27
CA GLU A 75 -13.43 11.86 -7.56
C GLU A 75 -13.62 11.34 -6.13
N TYR A 76 -12.65 10.57 -5.62
CA TYR A 76 -12.66 10.06 -4.25
C TYR A 76 -11.26 9.66 -3.80
N TRP A 77 -11.05 9.68 -2.50
CA TRP A 77 -9.90 9.07 -1.86
C TRP A 77 -10.16 7.59 -1.64
N LEU A 78 -9.24 6.75 -2.07
CA LEU A 78 -9.19 5.32 -1.75
C LEU A 78 -8.03 5.11 -0.80
N ILE A 79 -8.32 4.59 0.39
CA ILE A 79 -7.31 4.37 1.42
C ILE A 79 -7.32 2.92 1.91
N ASP A 80 -6.11 2.43 2.19
CA ASP A 80 -5.88 1.23 2.97
C ASP A 80 -5.01 1.65 4.17
N PRO A 81 -5.58 1.65 5.37
CA PRO A 81 -4.91 2.13 6.58
C PRO A 81 -3.70 1.30 6.98
N LEU A 82 -3.74 -0.01 6.70
CA LEU A 82 -2.71 -0.97 7.06
C LEU A 82 -2.66 -2.15 6.07
N ASP A 83 -2.08 -1.95 4.87
CA ASP A 83 -1.76 -3.08 3.98
C ASP A 83 -0.70 -3.97 4.62
N GLY A 84 -1.03 -5.23 4.78
CA GLY A 84 -0.18 -6.19 5.43
C GLY A 84 -0.50 -6.36 6.92
N THR A 85 -1.77 -6.38 7.31
CA THR A 85 -2.21 -6.59 8.71
C THR A 85 -1.60 -7.87 9.30
N GLN A 86 -1.53 -8.97 8.55
CA GLN A 86 -0.88 -10.20 9.00
C GLN A 86 0.63 -9.99 9.27
N GLN A 87 1.31 -9.20 8.46
CA GLN A 87 2.72 -8.86 8.64
C GLN A 87 2.93 -7.96 9.86
N PHE A 88 1.99 -7.06 10.09
CA PHE A 88 1.95 -6.23 11.29
C PHE A 88 1.81 -7.09 12.55
N ILE A 89 0.86 -8.02 12.57
CA ILE A 89 0.65 -8.97 13.69
C ILE A 89 1.90 -9.85 13.91
N ASN A 90 2.47 -10.37 12.83
CA ASN A 90 3.63 -11.27 12.86
C ASN A 90 4.97 -10.54 13.07
N ARG A 91 4.98 -9.22 13.21
CA ARG A 91 6.18 -8.41 13.48
C ARG A 91 7.28 -8.56 12.42
N THR A 92 6.90 -8.59 11.13
CA THR A 92 7.85 -8.73 10.01
C THR A 92 8.28 -7.40 9.39
N ASP A 93 7.83 -6.25 9.93
CA ASP A 93 8.12 -4.89 9.46
C ASP A 93 7.56 -4.54 8.06
N GLN A 94 6.91 -5.50 7.38
CA GLN A 94 6.48 -5.39 5.99
C GLN A 94 5.02 -4.97 5.87
N PHE A 95 4.70 -3.78 6.33
CA PHE A 95 3.37 -3.19 6.22
C PHE A 95 3.45 -1.72 5.81
N SER A 96 2.34 -1.18 5.32
CA SER A 96 2.30 0.19 4.82
C SER A 96 0.92 0.83 4.89
N VAL A 97 0.89 2.14 4.76
CA VAL A 97 -0.30 2.97 4.58
C VAL A 97 -0.43 3.32 3.10
N LEU A 98 -1.63 3.17 2.54
CA LEU A 98 -1.93 3.57 1.16
C LEU A 98 -2.93 4.70 1.12
N ILE A 99 -2.64 5.70 0.28
CA ILE A 99 -3.54 6.81 -0.01
C ILE A 99 -3.53 7.05 -1.51
N THR A 100 -4.69 6.93 -2.15
CA THR A 100 -4.82 7.16 -3.60
C THR A 100 -5.98 8.11 -3.87
N LEU A 101 -5.73 9.15 -4.66
CA LEU A 101 -6.79 9.98 -5.25
C LEU A 101 -7.18 9.39 -6.59
N VAL A 102 -8.43 9.01 -6.71
CA VAL A 102 -9.03 8.52 -7.96
C VAL A 102 -9.90 9.61 -8.55
N ARG A 103 -9.72 9.91 -9.83
CA ARG A 103 -10.53 10.87 -10.58
C ARG A 103 -10.92 10.26 -11.92
N LYS A 104 -12.24 10.26 -12.23
CA LYS A 104 -12.77 9.65 -13.46
C LYS A 104 -12.29 8.20 -13.64
N ASN A 105 -12.39 7.41 -12.59
CA ASN A 105 -11.97 5.99 -12.51
C ASN A 105 -10.48 5.73 -12.84
N LYS A 106 -9.62 6.75 -12.66
CA LYS A 106 -8.17 6.61 -12.86
C LYS A 106 -7.42 7.18 -11.67
N PRO A 107 -6.39 6.49 -11.15
CA PRO A 107 -5.53 7.06 -10.11
C PRO A 107 -4.79 8.28 -10.67
N VAL A 108 -4.79 9.37 -9.91
CA VAL A 108 -4.10 10.62 -10.27
C VAL A 108 -2.99 10.99 -9.28
N LEU A 109 -3.09 10.52 -8.04
CA LEU A 109 -2.06 10.58 -7.02
C LEU A 109 -2.10 9.30 -6.22
N SER A 110 -0.95 8.72 -5.89
CA SER A 110 -0.86 7.54 -5.01
C SER A 110 0.36 7.66 -4.10
N ILE A 111 0.21 7.20 -2.87
CA ILE A 111 1.25 7.12 -1.86
C ILE A 111 1.20 5.74 -1.22
N ILE A 112 2.36 5.10 -1.10
CA ILE A 112 2.61 3.90 -0.30
C ILE A 112 3.69 4.28 0.71
N HIS A 113 3.38 4.25 2.00
CA HIS A 113 4.34 4.59 3.04
C HIS A 113 4.54 3.42 4.01
N ALA A 114 5.72 2.82 4.00
CA ALA A 114 6.16 1.77 4.92
C ALA A 114 6.96 2.39 6.07
N PRO A 115 6.34 2.61 7.24
CA PRO A 115 6.93 3.44 8.28
C PRO A 115 8.14 2.81 8.97
N ILE A 116 8.16 1.49 9.14
CA ILE A 116 9.29 0.79 9.77
C ILE A 116 10.49 0.73 8.82
N LEU A 117 10.24 0.47 7.54
CA LEU A 117 11.29 0.40 6.52
C LEU A 117 11.79 1.79 6.09
N SER A 118 11.14 2.87 6.55
CA SER A 118 11.43 4.25 6.13
C SER A 118 11.39 4.42 4.60
N ILE A 119 10.50 3.69 3.93
CA ILE A 119 10.32 3.73 2.48
C ILE A 119 8.98 4.39 2.15
N THR A 120 8.99 5.27 1.16
CA THR A 120 7.78 5.86 0.61
C THR A 120 7.85 5.87 -0.90
N TYR A 121 6.89 5.21 -1.56
CA TYR A 121 6.65 5.39 -2.98
C TYR A 121 5.52 6.40 -3.15
N TYR A 122 5.67 7.32 -4.07
CA TYR A 122 4.61 8.25 -4.42
C TYR A 122 4.66 8.61 -5.88
N ALA A 123 3.49 8.77 -6.46
CA ALA A 123 3.34 9.12 -7.85
C ALA A 123 2.20 10.12 -8.03
N MET A 124 2.36 11.00 -9.00
CA MET A 124 1.30 11.88 -9.44
C MET A 124 1.31 11.91 -10.97
N ARG A 125 0.11 11.84 -11.55
CA ARG A 125 -0.05 11.87 -13.01
C ARG A 125 0.65 13.09 -13.59
N ASP A 126 1.35 12.91 -14.70
CA ASP A 126 2.11 13.91 -15.44
C ASP A 126 3.36 14.45 -14.72
N PHE A 127 3.59 14.09 -13.44
CA PHE A 127 4.78 14.47 -12.67
C PHE A 127 5.77 13.32 -12.50
N GLY A 128 5.27 12.07 -12.59
CA GLY A 128 6.10 10.87 -12.49
C GLY A 128 5.98 10.16 -11.14
N ALA A 129 6.79 9.13 -10.96
CA ALA A 129 6.86 8.30 -9.77
C ALA A 129 8.22 8.45 -9.08
N PHE A 130 8.21 8.34 -7.77
CA PHE A 130 9.37 8.56 -6.92
C PHE A 130 9.41 7.54 -5.79
N LYS A 131 10.62 7.15 -5.41
CA LYS A 131 10.91 6.47 -4.16
C LYS A 131 11.67 7.41 -3.23
N LYS A 132 11.19 7.57 -2.00
CA LYS A 132 11.94 8.18 -0.91
C LYS A 132 12.35 7.08 0.07
N GLN A 133 13.62 7.02 0.41
CA GLN A 133 14.14 6.16 1.47
C GLN A 133 15.08 6.98 2.33
N LEU A 134 14.77 7.07 3.62
CA LEU A 134 15.39 8.03 4.52
C LEU A 134 15.30 9.46 3.93
N ASP A 135 16.43 10.14 3.72
CA ASP A 135 16.48 11.49 3.14
C ASP A 135 16.75 11.51 1.62
N GLN A 136 16.91 10.34 1.01
CA GLN A 136 17.16 10.24 -0.43
C GLN A 136 15.86 10.09 -1.20
N VAL A 137 15.72 10.89 -2.26
CA VAL A 137 14.61 10.81 -3.21
C VAL A 137 15.14 10.42 -4.58
N LYS A 138 14.63 9.32 -5.13
CA LYS A 138 14.95 8.83 -6.47
C LYS A 138 13.70 8.91 -7.34
N LYS A 139 13.80 9.52 -8.51
CA LYS A 139 12.77 9.42 -9.54
C LYS A 139 12.81 8.01 -10.15
N LEU A 140 11.66 7.37 -10.21
CA LEU A 140 11.52 6.07 -10.85
C LEU A 140 11.32 6.28 -12.36
N THR A 141 12.05 5.53 -13.14
CA THR A 141 11.98 5.57 -14.60
C THR A 141 11.66 4.17 -15.10
N LYS A 142 10.99 4.08 -16.25
CA LYS A 142 10.73 2.79 -16.88
C LYS A 142 12.06 2.04 -17.09
N ASN A 143 12.19 0.90 -16.42
CA ASN A 143 13.31 0.00 -16.68
C ASN A 143 13.05 -0.76 -17.98
N THR A 144 14.03 -0.83 -18.85
CA THR A 144 14.05 -1.83 -19.92
C THR A 144 14.43 -3.15 -19.29
N THR A 145 13.56 -4.15 -19.40
CA THR A 145 13.86 -5.50 -18.92
C THR A 145 15.07 -6.01 -19.69
N ASN A 146 16.18 -6.21 -18.99
CA ASN A 146 17.35 -6.87 -19.56
C ASN A 146 17.23 -8.36 -19.25
N PHE A 147 16.93 -9.16 -20.26
CA PHE A 147 16.78 -10.61 -20.15
C PHE A 147 18.14 -11.35 -19.96
N ASP A 148 19.27 -10.66 -20.03
CA ASP A 148 20.60 -11.22 -19.72
C ASP A 148 20.83 -11.42 -18.21
N ARG A 149 19.87 -10.99 -17.37
CA ARG A 149 19.88 -11.17 -15.92
C ARG A 149 18.68 -11.99 -15.48
N PRO A 150 18.80 -12.76 -14.36
CA PRO A 150 17.66 -13.43 -13.77
C PRO A 150 16.52 -12.44 -13.50
N LEU A 151 15.30 -12.76 -13.90
CA LEU A 151 14.14 -11.95 -13.60
C LEU A 151 13.81 -12.05 -12.11
N ARG A 152 13.69 -10.91 -11.44
CA ARG A 152 13.26 -10.86 -10.04
C ARG A 152 11.75 -10.88 -9.95
N ILE A 153 11.20 -11.89 -9.29
CA ILE A 153 9.76 -12.09 -9.14
C ILE A 153 9.38 -11.85 -7.68
N ALA A 154 8.61 -10.80 -7.42
CA ALA A 154 8.09 -10.51 -6.08
C ALA A 154 6.89 -11.44 -5.78
N VAL A 155 6.99 -12.20 -4.70
CA VAL A 155 5.96 -13.16 -4.25
C VAL A 155 5.54 -12.87 -2.82
N GLY A 156 4.32 -13.28 -2.47
CA GLY A 156 3.83 -13.20 -1.09
C GLY A 156 4.49 -14.23 -0.18
N ALA A 157 4.46 -14.00 1.14
CA ALA A 157 5.05 -14.90 2.13
C ALA A 157 4.47 -16.32 2.11
N THR A 158 3.21 -16.47 1.70
CA THR A 158 2.51 -17.77 1.58
C THR A 158 2.48 -18.32 0.16
N THR A 159 3.10 -17.63 -0.81
CA THR A 159 3.09 -18.04 -2.21
C THR A 159 4.05 -19.21 -2.43
N SER A 160 3.55 -20.31 -2.98
CA SER A 160 4.40 -21.45 -3.38
C SER A 160 5.28 -21.04 -4.57
N GLN A 161 6.57 -20.94 -4.33
CA GLN A 161 7.55 -20.63 -5.38
C GLN A 161 7.60 -21.73 -6.44
N GLU A 162 7.37 -22.99 -6.06
CA GLU A 162 7.30 -24.13 -6.98
C GLU A 162 6.14 -23.97 -7.97
N LYS A 163 4.95 -23.58 -7.49
CA LYS A 163 3.81 -23.30 -8.36
C LYS A 163 4.11 -22.15 -9.33
N VAL A 164 4.72 -21.06 -8.84
CA VAL A 164 5.11 -19.96 -9.72
C VAL A 164 6.14 -20.44 -10.74
N ARG A 165 7.13 -21.23 -10.31
CA ARG A 165 8.16 -21.78 -11.20
C ARG A 165 7.57 -22.68 -12.29
N SER A 166 6.54 -23.46 -11.97
CA SER A 166 5.93 -24.41 -12.91
C SER A 166 5.21 -23.78 -14.08
N ILE A 167 4.80 -22.51 -13.97
CA ILE A 167 4.13 -21.75 -15.04
C ILE A 167 5.11 -20.92 -15.89
N LEU A 168 6.38 -20.85 -15.48
CA LEU A 168 7.41 -20.14 -16.24
C LEU A 168 8.07 -21.08 -17.27
N PRO A 169 8.58 -20.55 -18.39
CA PRO A 169 9.39 -21.34 -19.32
C PRO A 169 10.56 -22.02 -18.60
N LYS A 170 10.91 -23.24 -19.00
CA LYS A 170 11.94 -24.05 -18.32
C LYS A 170 13.33 -23.45 -18.33
N ASP A 171 13.65 -22.73 -19.39
CA ASP A 171 14.92 -22.00 -19.64
C ASP A 171 14.95 -20.63 -18.98
N PHE A 172 13.87 -20.21 -18.33
CA PHE A 172 13.77 -18.88 -17.74
C PHE A 172 14.47 -18.85 -16.37
N THR A 173 15.51 -18.03 -16.25
CA THR A 173 16.19 -17.80 -14.96
C THR A 173 15.48 -16.72 -14.17
N CYS A 174 15.12 -17.05 -12.93
CA CYS A 174 14.46 -16.10 -12.04
C CYS A 174 14.94 -16.23 -10.59
N GLU A 175 14.85 -15.13 -9.86
CA GLU A 175 15.04 -15.04 -8.41
C GLU A 175 13.73 -14.62 -7.75
N PHE A 176 13.33 -15.30 -6.68
CA PHE A 176 12.15 -14.93 -5.92
C PHE A 176 12.51 -13.95 -4.80
N VAL A 177 11.76 -12.86 -4.73
CA VAL A 177 11.83 -11.88 -3.64
C VAL A 177 10.56 -12.00 -2.83
N VAL A 178 10.67 -12.52 -1.61
CA VAL A 178 9.51 -12.71 -0.72
C VAL A 178 9.19 -11.40 0.00
N VAL A 179 7.98 -10.88 -0.21
CA VAL A 179 7.49 -9.69 0.46
C VAL A 179 6.04 -9.90 0.88
N GLY A 180 5.75 -9.70 2.16
CA GLY A 180 4.43 -9.98 2.71
C GLY A 180 3.34 -9.00 2.27
N SER A 181 3.64 -7.70 2.24
CA SER A 181 2.71 -6.64 1.84
C SER A 181 2.52 -6.59 0.32
N SER A 182 1.29 -6.41 -0.13
CA SER A 182 0.95 -6.34 -1.56
C SER A 182 1.43 -5.04 -2.19
N SER A 183 1.28 -3.94 -1.48
CA SER A 183 1.72 -2.63 -1.94
C SER A 183 3.24 -2.52 -2.04
N LEU A 184 3.98 -3.11 -1.10
CA LEU A 184 5.44 -3.15 -1.17
C LEU A 184 5.94 -3.96 -2.37
N LYS A 185 5.26 -5.06 -2.74
CA LYS A 185 5.55 -5.78 -3.99
C LYS A 185 5.36 -4.88 -5.21
N SER A 186 4.26 -4.12 -5.23
CA SER A 186 3.99 -3.16 -6.31
C SER A 186 5.06 -2.06 -6.40
N GLY A 187 5.53 -1.57 -5.24
CA GLY A 187 6.64 -0.63 -5.16
C GLY A 187 7.94 -1.19 -5.75
N LEU A 188 8.29 -2.43 -5.41
CA LEU A 188 9.47 -3.11 -5.95
C LEU A 188 9.40 -3.33 -7.47
N VAL A 189 8.21 -3.60 -8.02
CA VAL A 189 8.02 -3.72 -9.48
C VAL A 189 8.22 -2.38 -10.18
N ALA A 190 7.96 -1.27 -9.50
CA ALA A 190 8.12 0.07 -10.06
C ALA A 190 9.58 0.59 -10.02
N GLU A 191 10.49 -0.07 -9.29
CA GLU A 191 11.91 0.28 -9.19
C GLU A 191 12.72 -0.16 -10.40
#